data_59de236e33f2277451e5b197d5e9e584
#
_entry.id   59de236e33f2277451e5b197d5e9e584
#
_cell.length_a   1.000
_cell.length_b   1.000
_cell.length_c   1.000
_cell.angle_alpha   90.00
_cell.angle_beta   90.00
_cell.angle_gamma   90.00
#
_symmetry.space_group_name_H-M   'P 1'
#
loop_
_entity.id
_entity.type
_entity.pdbx_description
1 polymer ?
#
loop_
_entity_poly.entity_id
_entity_poly.type
_entity_poly.pdbx_seq_one_letter_code
_entity_poly.pdbx_strand_id
1 'polypeptide(L)' 'MNITQEEFDAYVDVQMSGVTNMFNVSVVSDYSGLSKEKTIEIMTNYEILNNKYGH' A
#
# COMPACT_ATOMS: atom_id res chain seq x y z
N MET A 1 -1.76 7.96 -12.15
CA MET A 1 -1.48 7.29 -10.86
C MET A 1 -0.27 7.96 -10.22
N ASN A 2 -0.45 8.49 -9.01
CA ASN A 2 0.57 9.29 -8.32
C ASN A 2 1.08 8.58 -7.06
N ILE A 3 1.57 7.37 -7.22
CA ILE A 3 2.14 6.62 -6.11
C ILE A 3 3.65 6.64 -6.23
N THR A 4 4.34 7.15 -5.22
CA THR A 4 5.80 7.14 -5.16
C THR A 4 6.29 5.80 -4.63
N GLN A 5 7.59 5.53 -4.82
CA GLN A 5 8.20 4.34 -4.27
C GLN A 5 8.07 4.30 -2.74
N GLU A 6 8.25 5.44 -2.06
CA GLU A 6 8.11 5.49 -0.61
C GLU A 6 6.70 5.11 -0.16
N GLU A 7 5.70 5.56 -0.90
CA GLU A 7 4.30 5.24 -0.59
C GLU A 7 4.03 3.75 -0.81
N PHE A 8 4.52 3.20 -1.90
CA PHE A 8 4.38 1.78 -2.16
C PHE A 8 5.11 0.94 -1.09
N ASP A 9 6.31 1.35 -0.72
CA ASP A 9 7.09 0.66 0.30
C ASP A 9 6.38 0.68 1.66
N ALA A 10 5.74 1.80 2.01
CA ALA A 10 4.97 1.91 3.24
C ALA A 10 3.80 0.90 3.26
N TYR A 11 3.13 0.74 2.13
CA TYR A 11 2.07 -0.24 1.99
C TYR A 11 2.61 -1.67 2.14
N VAL A 12 3.72 -1.96 1.48
CA VAL A 12 4.34 -3.30 1.53
C VAL A 12 4.82 -3.62 2.95
N ASP A 13 5.34 -2.65 3.68
CA ASP A 13 5.74 -2.84 5.07
C ASP A 13 4.59 -3.31 5.94
N VAL A 14 3.40 -2.71 5.78
CA VAL A 14 2.20 -3.14 6.49
C VAL A 14 1.83 -4.57 6.09
N GLN A 15 1.90 -4.87 4.81
CA GLN A 15 1.61 -6.20 4.28
C GLN A 15 2.53 -7.26 4.89
N MET A 16 3.82 -6.97 4.92
CA MET A 16 4.83 -7.90 5.43
C MET A 16 4.78 -8.07 6.93
N SER A 17 4.36 -7.05 7.66
CA SER A 17 4.27 -7.11 9.13
C SER A 17 3.12 -8.00 9.62
N GLY A 18 2.10 -8.21 8.79
CA GLY A 18 0.96 -9.04 9.15
C GLY A 18 0.11 -8.48 10.27
N VAL A 19 0.18 -7.17 10.53
CA VAL A 19 -0.55 -6.55 11.64
C VAL A 19 -2.04 -6.47 11.42
N THR A 20 -2.48 -6.59 10.17
CA THR A 20 -3.90 -6.48 9.85
C THR A 20 -4.21 -7.21 8.55
N ASN A 21 -5.51 -7.43 8.33
CA ASN A 21 -6.01 -7.90 7.05
C ASN A 21 -5.86 -6.77 6.03
N MET A 22 -5.17 -7.01 4.93
CA MET A 22 -4.89 -6.01 3.91
C MET A 22 -6.15 -5.52 3.18
N PHE A 23 -7.27 -6.19 3.33
CA PHE A 23 -8.55 -5.73 2.80
C PHE A 23 -9.21 -4.67 3.69
N ASN A 24 -8.71 -4.47 4.90
CA ASN A 24 -9.21 -3.42 5.79
C ASN A 24 -8.48 -2.11 5.49
N VAL A 25 -9.02 -1.36 4.54
CA VAL A 25 -8.41 -0.13 4.02
C VAL A 25 -8.16 0.89 5.13
N SER A 26 -9.10 1.05 6.06
CA SER A 26 -8.95 2.01 7.15
C SER A 26 -7.73 1.71 8.03
N VAL A 27 -7.54 0.45 8.39
CA VAL A 27 -6.42 0.05 9.24
C VAL A 27 -5.11 0.12 8.46
N VAL A 28 -5.10 -0.32 7.22
CA VAL A 28 -3.90 -0.24 6.38
C VAL A 28 -3.48 1.22 6.19
N SER A 29 -4.44 2.10 5.96
CA SER A 29 -4.19 3.54 5.85
C SER A 29 -3.54 4.08 7.13
N ASP A 30 -4.07 3.71 8.29
CA ASP A 30 -3.54 4.17 9.58
C ASP A 30 -2.11 3.69 9.81
N TYR A 31 -1.83 2.42 9.55
CA TYR A 31 -0.49 1.87 9.78
C TYR A 31 0.54 2.37 8.77
N SER A 32 0.14 2.54 7.52
CA SER A 32 1.07 2.97 6.47
C SER A 32 1.31 4.47 6.47
N GLY A 33 0.41 5.24 7.08
CA GLY A 33 0.45 6.70 7.02
C GLY A 33 -0.07 7.26 5.70
N LEU A 34 -0.63 6.42 4.84
CA LEU A 34 -1.20 6.84 3.57
C LEU A 34 -2.66 7.24 3.73
N SER A 35 -3.18 8.07 2.82
CA SER A 35 -4.61 8.33 2.77
C SER A 35 -5.34 7.07 2.33
N LYS A 36 -6.63 6.98 2.66
CA LYS A 36 -7.46 5.86 2.20
C LYS A 36 -7.49 5.78 0.69
N GLU A 37 -7.54 6.94 0.04
CA GLU A 37 -7.55 7.04 -1.43
C GLU A 37 -6.29 6.43 -2.03
N LYS A 38 -5.12 6.78 -1.49
CA LYS A 38 -3.85 6.21 -1.97
C LYS A 38 -3.75 4.73 -1.65
N THR A 39 -4.23 4.32 -0.51
CA THR A 39 -4.25 2.89 -0.14
C THR A 39 -5.06 2.09 -1.15
N ILE A 40 -6.25 2.56 -1.49
CA ILE A 40 -7.10 1.90 -2.49
C ILE A 40 -6.42 1.89 -3.86
N GLU A 41 -5.78 3.00 -4.23
CA GLU A 41 -5.07 3.09 -5.50
C GLU A 41 -3.95 2.07 -5.59
N ILE A 42 -3.19 1.88 -4.52
CA ILE A 42 -2.14 0.87 -4.47
C ILE A 42 -2.74 -0.54 -4.60
N MET A 43 -3.82 -0.82 -3.88
CA MET A 43 -4.48 -2.13 -3.94
C MET A 43 -4.97 -2.44 -5.35
N THR A 44 -5.58 -1.46 -6.00
CA THR A 44 -6.14 -1.63 -7.34
C THR A 44 -5.05 -1.81 -8.40
N ASN A 45 -3.89 -1.18 -8.21
CA ASN A 45 -2.79 -1.19 -9.17
C ASN A 45 -1.57 -1.95 -8.65
N TYR A 46 -1.76 -2.87 -7.73
CA TYR A 46 -0.66 -3.52 -7.02
C TYR A 46 0.33 -4.19 -7.99
N GLU A 47 -0.18 -4.91 -8.97
CA GLU A 47 0.67 -5.64 -9.91
C GLU A 47 1.56 -4.69 -10.71
N ILE A 48 0.98 -3.59 -11.19
CA ILE A 48 1.73 -2.58 -11.96
C ILE A 48 2.79 -1.93 -11.06
N LEU A 49 2.41 -1.56 -9.85
CA LEU A 49 3.33 -0.92 -8.90
C LEU A 49 4.42 -1.87 -8.45
N ASN A 50 4.08 -3.13 -8.26
CA ASN A 50 5.07 -4.14 -7.88
C ASN A 50 6.08 -4.36 -8.98
N ASN A 51 5.67 -4.32 -10.24
CA ASN A 51 6.59 -4.40 -11.38
C ASN A 51 7.50 -3.17 -11.47
N LYS A 52 6.98 -2.00 -11.08
CA LYS A 52 7.74 -0.75 -11.15
C LYS A 52 8.68 -0.55 -9.98
N TYR A 53 8.20 -0.83 -8.76
CA TYR A 53 8.93 -0.54 -7.52
C TYR A 53 9.27 -1.78 -6.71
N GLY A 54 8.75 -2.93 -7.10
CA GLY A 54 8.88 -4.16 -6.33
C GLY A 54 10.29 -4.73 -6.28
N HIS A 55 10.47 -5.66 -5.41
CA HIS A 55 11.75 -6.27 -5.12
C HIS A 55 11.99 -7.56 -5.87
#